data_6b2344bdf7a479b142d260cd5e5bd459
#
_entry.id   6b2344bdf7a479b142d260cd5e5bd459
#
_cell.length_a   1.000
_cell.length_b   1.000
_cell.length_c   1.000
_cell.angle_alpha   90.00
_cell.angle_beta   90.00
_cell.angle_gamma   90.00
#
_symmetry.space_group_name_H-M   'P 1'
#
loop_
_entity.id
_entity.type
_entity.pdbx_description
1 polymer ?
#
loop_
_entity_poly.entity_id
_entity_poly.type
_entity_poly.pdbx_seq_one_letter_code
_entity_poly.pdbx_strand_id
1 'polypeptide(L)'
;MKKKKKKTKIKKSKLSFPKQLFREEYFKCPIWFTKEPNFVDNLNKASDSYIETSKKNLKKDIDKKNKKFGDKGDMGNVFHSTSLVGDPNFKQLQDYIGATSHNLLEEMGYDLKDYSVFTTEMWVQEFAKNGGGHHTLHTHWNGHISGFYFLKASEKTSLPVFEDPRPGNLMNGLPEKDKLQVTYASTQINYKVEPGSMIFFPSYLPHQY
;
A
#
# COMPACT_ATOMS: atom_id res chain seq x y z
N MET A 1 -21.36 -47.65 27.49
CA MET A 1 -20.13 -48.14 26.80
C MET A 1 -19.45 -46.99 26.01
N LYS A 2 -18.29 -46.49 26.48
CA LYS A 2 -17.56 -45.42 25.79
C LYS A 2 -16.57 -46.04 24.79
N LYS A 3 -16.80 -45.89 23.49
CA LYS A 3 -15.88 -46.34 22.45
C LYS A 3 -14.62 -45.45 22.46
N LYS A 4 -13.47 -46.02 22.87
CA LYS A 4 -12.15 -45.41 22.76
C LYS A 4 -11.78 -45.30 21.25
N LYS A 5 -11.72 -44.09 20.69
CA LYS A 5 -11.15 -43.85 19.36
C LYS A 5 -9.64 -44.11 19.42
N LYS A 6 -9.16 -45.18 18.76
CA LYS A 6 -7.73 -45.40 18.53
C LYS A 6 -7.19 -44.31 17.63
N LYS A 7 -6.30 -43.48 18.16
CA LYS A 7 -5.50 -42.53 17.34
C LYS A 7 -4.46 -43.34 16.57
N THR A 8 -4.65 -43.50 15.27
CA THR A 8 -3.64 -44.07 14.38
C THR A 8 -2.47 -43.09 14.28
N LYS A 9 -1.33 -43.43 14.85
CA LYS A 9 -0.08 -42.66 14.65
C LYS A 9 0.35 -42.86 13.20
N ILE A 10 0.22 -41.84 12.36
CA ILE A 10 0.81 -41.82 11.04
C ILE A 10 2.33 -41.78 11.24
N LYS A 11 3.03 -42.84 10.85
CA LYS A 11 4.49 -42.86 10.79
C LYS A 11 4.91 -41.81 9.76
N LYS A 12 5.59 -40.75 10.20
CA LYS A 12 6.27 -39.82 9.28
C LYS A 12 7.32 -40.64 8.52
N SER A 13 7.07 -40.94 7.25
CA SER A 13 8.10 -41.47 6.37
C SER A 13 9.22 -40.41 6.29
N LYS A 14 10.46 -40.81 6.57
CA LYS A 14 11.62 -39.98 6.25
C LYS A 14 11.75 -39.96 4.72
N LEU A 15 11.16 -38.96 4.07
CA LEU A 15 11.44 -38.71 2.67
C LEU A 15 12.93 -38.33 2.56
N SER A 16 13.68 -39.12 1.76
CA SER A 16 15.05 -38.75 1.43
C SER A 16 15.00 -37.60 0.41
N PHE A 17 15.49 -36.44 0.81
CA PHE A 17 15.68 -35.32 -0.13
C PHE A 17 16.89 -35.60 -1.03
N PRO A 18 16.91 -35.03 -2.27
CA PRO A 18 18.13 -34.96 -3.07
C PRO A 18 19.27 -34.41 -2.24
N LYS A 19 20.48 -34.96 -2.37
CA LYS A 19 21.66 -34.51 -1.60
C LYS A 19 22.03 -33.05 -1.88
N GLN A 20 21.60 -32.50 -3.02
CA GLN A 20 21.88 -31.14 -3.43
C GLN A 20 20.65 -30.59 -4.15
N LEU A 21 20.15 -29.48 -3.64
CA LEU A 21 19.03 -28.74 -4.21
C LEU A 21 19.45 -27.27 -4.30
N PHE A 22 19.57 -26.75 -5.51
CA PHE A 22 19.85 -25.34 -5.75
C PHE A 22 18.54 -24.57 -5.84
N ARG A 23 18.46 -23.45 -5.11
CA ARG A 23 17.32 -22.54 -5.17
C ARG A 23 17.69 -21.33 -6.02
N GLU A 24 16.90 -21.09 -7.04
CA GLU A 24 16.92 -19.88 -7.85
C GLU A 24 15.62 -19.11 -7.61
N GLU A 25 15.69 -17.79 -7.67
CA GLU A 25 14.56 -16.90 -7.39
C GLU A 25 14.32 -15.96 -8.57
N TYR A 26 13.18 -16.12 -9.21
CA TYR A 26 12.76 -15.32 -10.35
C TYR A 26 11.44 -14.60 -10.06
N PHE A 27 11.11 -13.59 -10.87
CA PHE A 27 9.86 -12.83 -10.81
C PHE A 27 9.61 -12.20 -9.44
N LYS A 28 10.65 -11.61 -8.86
CA LYS A 28 10.53 -10.87 -7.59
C LYS A 28 9.63 -9.66 -7.78
N CYS A 29 8.80 -9.39 -6.77
CA CYS A 29 8.00 -8.19 -6.69
C CYS A 29 8.56 -7.31 -5.57
N PRO A 30 9.39 -6.31 -5.87
CA PRO A 30 10.01 -5.47 -4.86
C PRO A 30 9.03 -4.43 -4.31
N ILE A 31 9.23 -4.05 -3.05
CA ILE A 31 8.65 -2.85 -2.45
C ILE A 31 9.82 -2.11 -1.80
N TRP A 32 9.93 -0.82 -2.09
CA TRP A 32 10.98 0.02 -1.52
C TRP A 32 10.38 0.95 -0.48
N PHE A 33 11.09 1.09 0.62
CA PHE A 33 10.70 1.94 1.73
C PHE A 33 11.82 2.92 2.05
N THR A 34 11.48 4.20 2.20
CA THR A 34 12.40 5.22 2.71
C THR A 34 11.69 6.18 3.65
N LYS A 35 12.43 7.07 4.26
CA LYS A 35 11.92 8.12 5.15
C LYS A 35 12.49 9.47 4.72
N GLU A 36 11.62 10.37 4.29
CA GLU A 36 11.94 11.71 3.80
C GLU A 36 11.12 12.78 4.55
N PRO A 37 11.46 13.10 5.80
CA PRO A 37 10.67 14.01 6.61
C PRO A 37 10.72 15.47 6.14
N ASN A 38 11.71 15.84 5.32
CA ASN A 38 11.95 17.23 4.92
C ASN A 38 10.80 17.86 4.09
N PHE A 39 9.96 17.04 3.47
CA PHE A 39 8.80 17.52 2.71
C PHE A 39 7.54 17.72 3.57
N VAL A 40 7.48 17.12 4.77
CA VAL A 40 6.25 16.96 5.55
C VAL A 40 5.57 18.30 5.82
N ASP A 41 6.29 19.26 6.41
CA ASP A 41 5.70 20.53 6.85
C ASP A 41 5.19 21.38 5.68
N ASN A 42 5.99 21.49 4.64
CA ASN A 42 5.64 22.27 3.46
C ASN A 42 4.45 21.65 2.72
N LEU A 43 4.44 20.34 2.56
CA LEU A 43 3.37 19.64 1.84
C LEU A 43 2.09 19.55 2.67
N ASN A 44 2.16 19.49 4.00
CA ASN A 44 0.97 19.63 4.84
C ASN A 44 0.28 20.98 4.59
N LYS A 45 1.06 22.09 4.63
CA LYS A 45 0.52 23.44 4.36
C LYS A 45 -0.06 23.54 2.95
N ALA A 46 0.63 23.02 1.95
CA ALA A 46 0.16 23.04 0.57
C ALA A 46 -1.13 22.20 0.39
N SER A 47 -1.26 21.11 1.14
CA SER A 47 -2.40 20.19 1.06
C SER A 47 -3.67 20.72 1.72
N ASP A 48 -3.55 21.58 2.73
CA ASP A 48 -4.69 22.01 3.56
C ASP A 48 -5.82 22.62 2.74
N SER A 49 -5.52 23.48 1.75
CA SER A 49 -6.53 24.12 0.90
C SER A 49 -7.31 23.13 0.03
N TYR A 50 -6.64 22.09 -0.47
CA TYR A 50 -7.25 21.03 -1.27
C TYR A 50 -8.18 20.16 -0.43
N ILE A 51 -7.70 19.76 0.75
CA ILE A 51 -8.50 18.95 1.68
C ILE A 51 -9.72 19.72 2.20
N GLU A 52 -9.54 21.00 2.58
CA GLU A 52 -10.67 21.85 2.99
C GLU A 52 -11.69 22.06 1.87
N THR A 53 -11.26 22.17 0.63
CA THR A 53 -12.16 22.22 -0.52
C THR A 53 -12.97 20.93 -0.66
N SER A 54 -12.32 19.78 -0.55
CA SER A 54 -12.99 18.48 -0.57
C SER A 54 -14.00 18.34 0.57
N LYS A 55 -13.63 18.75 1.80
CA LYS A 55 -14.53 18.75 2.96
C LYS A 55 -15.75 19.64 2.74
N LYS A 56 -15.56 20.85 2.16
CA LYS A 56 -16.65 21.78 1.83
C LYS A 56 -17.64 21.15 0.83
N ASN A 57 -17.14 20.47 -0.19
CA ASN A 57 -17.96 19.82 -1.20
C ASN A 57 -18.83 18.71 -0.59
N LEU A 58 -18.34 17.98 0.39
CA LEU A 58 -19.05 16.89 1.08
C LEU A 58 -19.86 17.36 2.29
N LYS A 59 -19.76 18.64 2.68
CA LYS A 59 -20.36 19.17 3.90
C LYS A 59 -21.86 18.91 4.01
N LYS A 60 -22.62 19.13 2.94
CA LYS A 60 -24.09 18.93 2.95
C LYS A 60 -24.46 17.49 3.28
N ASP A 61 -23.75 16.52 2.72
CA ASP A 61 -24.00 15.09 2.96
C ASP A 61 -23.58 14.67 4.37
N ILE A 62 -22.44 15.20 4.84
CA ILE A 62 -21.97 14.99 6.21
C ILE A 62 -22.97 15.56 7.21
N ASP A 63 -23.44 16.79 7.02
CA ASP A 63 -24.43 17.44 7.89
C ASP A 63 -25.77 16.67 7.92
N LYS A 64 -26.18 16.12 6.77
CA LYS A 64 -27.37 15.24 6.70
C LYS A 64 -27.19 13.95 7.50
N LYS A 65 -26.01 13.32 7.40
CA LYS A 65 -25.66 12.13 8.17
C LYS A 65 -25.55 12.44 9.66
N ASN A 66 -24.99 13.60 10.03
CA ASN A 66 -24.86 14.05 11.42
C ASN A 66 -26.23 14.17 12.11
N LYS A 67 -27.26 14.62 11.40
CA LYS A 67 -28.64 14.64 11.94
C LYS A 67 -29.13 13.25 12.36
N LYS A 68 -28.62 12.20 11.73
CA LYS A 68 -29.06 10.81 11.98
C LYS A 68 -28.11 10.06 12.93
N PHE A 69 -26.82 10.34 12.88
CA PHE A 69 -25.77 9.56 13.54
C PHE A 69 -24.92 10.37 14.53
N GLY A 70 -25.33 11.61 14.87
CA GLY A 70 -24.55 12.51 15.70
C GLY A 70 -23.33 13.04 14.92
N ASP A 71 -22.22 13.27 15.61
CA ASP A 71 -20.97 13.84 15.05
C ASP A 71 -20.16 12.88 14.15
N LYS A 72 -20.76 11.76 13.74
CA LYS A 72 -20.11 10.69 12.94
C LYS A 72 -20.48 10.71 11.47
N GLY A 73 -21.04 11.82 10.98
CA GLY A 73 -21.48 11.91 9.59
C GLY A 73 -20.37 11.85 8.54
N ASP A 74 -19.13 12.07 8.94
CA ASP A 74 -17.95 11.91 8.08
C ASP A 74 -17.43 10.47 7.97
N MET A 75 -17.93 9.55 8.82
CA MET A 75 -17.51 8.14 8.81
C MET A 75 -17.60 7.54 7.40
N GLY A 76 -16.53 6.89 6.98
CA GLY A 76 -16.39 6.28 5.67
C GLY A 76 -15.96 7.24 4.55
N ASN A 77 -15.83 8.54 4.83
CA ASN A 77 -15.40 9.47 3.79
C ASN A 77 -13.87 9.45 3.62
N VAL A 78 -13.46 9.65 2.37
CA VAL A 78 -12.09 10.00 1.98
C VAL A 78 -12.15 11.37 1.33
N PHE A 79 -11.44 12.35 1.89
CA PHE A 79 -11.34 13.68 1.33
C PHE A 79 -10.19 13.70 0.33
N HIS A 80 -10.50 13.87 -0.93
CA HIS A 80 -9.57 13.69 -2.04
C HIS A 80 -9.42 15.00 -2.81
N SER A 81 -8.18 15.38 -3.14
CA SER A 81 -7.90 16.55 -3.98
C SER A 81 -8.21 16.27 -5.46
N THR A 82 -8.22 17.30 -6.26
CA THR A 82 -7.98 17.24 -7.70
C THR A 82 -6.53 16.83 -7.98
N SER A 83 -6.18 16.63 -9.26
CA SER A 83 -4.79 16.33 -9.65
C SER A 83 -3.83 17.42 -9.17
N LEU A 84 -2.69 17.00 -8.65
CA LEU A 84 -1.57 17.85 -8.22
C LEU A 84 -0.40 17.79 -9.20
N VAL A 85 -0.53 17.06 -10.31
CA VAL A 85 0.51 17.00 -11.35
C VAL A 85 0.69 18.39 -11.94
N GLY A 86 1.94 18.89 -11.90
CA GLY A 86 2.28 20.23 -12.36
C GLY A 86 2.00 21.36 -11.36
N ASP A 87 1.45 21.08 -10.18
CA ASP A 87 1.30 22.09 -9.14
C ASP A 87 2.68 22.50 -8.59
N PRO A 88 3.04 23.82 -8.63
CA PRO A 88 4.34 24.31 -8.17
C PRO A 88 4.65 23.97 -6.70
N ASN A 89 3.63 23.91 -5.84
CA ASN A 89 3.82 23.59 -4.41
C ASN A 89 4.28 22.16 -4.17
N PHE A 90 4.02 21.27 -5.14
CA PHE A 90 4.42 19.85 -5.07
C PHE A 90 5.59 19.52 -6.00
N LYS A 91 6.13 20.51 -6.72
CA LYS A 91 7.19 20.30 -7.71
C LYS A 91 8.40 19.58 -7.15
N GLN A 92 8.88 19.99 -5.98
CA GLN A 92 10.05 19.38 -5.35
C GLN A 92 9.82 17.88 -5.05
N LEU A 93 8.63 17.52 -4.58
CA LEU A 93 8.26 16.12 -4.38
C LEU A 93 8.15 15.38 -5.72
N GLN A 94 7.54 16.00 -6.74
CA GLN A 94 7.43 15.38 -8.07
C GLN A 94 8.80 15.11 -8.69
N ASP A 95 9.73 16.07 -8.59
CA ASP A 95 11.11 15.90 -9.08
C ASP A 95 11.82 14.74 -8.33
N TYR A 96 11.65 14.67 -7.01
CA TYR A 96 12.22 13.59 -6.20
C TYR A 96 11.63 12.22 -6.58
N ILE A 97 10.32 12.12 -6.71
CA ILE A 97 9.64 10.89 -7.11
C ILE A 97 10.07 10.46 -8.51
N GLY A 98 10.16 11.41 -9.45
CA GLY A 98 10.58 11.14 -10.82
C GLY A 98 11.99 10.57 -10.90
N ALA A 99 12.95 11.21 -10.21
CA ALA A 99 14.34 10.74 -10.15
C ALA A 99 14.46 9.38 -9.46
N THR A 100 13.73 9.20 -8.35
CA THR A 100 13.72 7.92 -7.64
C THR A 100 13.13 6.82 -8.50
N SER A 101 11.98 7.06 -9.14
CA SER A 101 11.33 6.07 -10.00
C SER A 101 12.19 5.68 -11.20
N HIS A 102 12.94 6.62 -11.77
CA HIS A 102 13.92 6.31 -12.82
C HIS A 102 14.95 5.28 -12.32
N ASN A 103 15.58 5.55 -11.17
CA ASN A 103 16.58 4.67 -10.59
C ASN A 103 16.01 3.29 -10.23
N LEU A 104 14.77 3.24 -9.71
CA LEU A 104 14.10 1.97 -9.38
C LEU A 104 13.80 1.14 -10.63
N LEU A 105 13.41 1.78 -11.72
CA LEU A 105 13.17 1.09 -12.99
C LEU A 105 14.49 0.54 -13.58
N GLU A 106 15.59 1.28 -13.49
CA GLU A 106 16.92 0.77 -13.87
C GLU A 106 17.34 -0.40 -12.99
N GLU A 107 17.13 -0.32 -11.66
CA GLU A 107 17.37 -1.44 -10.73
C GLU A 107 16.56 -2.68 -11.09
N MET A 108 15.33 -2.49 -11.57
CA MET A 108 14.48 -3.59 -12.06
C MET A 108 14.95 -4.18 -13.40
N GLY A 109 15.92 -3.57 -14.06
CA GLY A 109 16.52 -4.03 -15.32
C GLY A 109 15.90 -3.43 -16.59
N TYR A 110 15.13 -2.34 -16.48
CA TYR A 110 14.63 -1.63 -17.67
C TYR A 110 15.72 -0.77 -18.29
N ASP A 111 15.84 -0.79 -19.61
CA ASP A 111 16.68 0.15 -20.36
C ASP A 111 15.89 1.44 -20.62
N LEU A 112 16.28 2.50 -19.92
CA LEU A 112 15.64 3.82 -19.99
C LEU A 112 16.36 4.83 -20.88
N LYS A 113 17.36 4.38 -21.64
CA LYS A 113 18.23 5.28 -22.44
C LYS A 113 17.48 6.24 -23.34
N ASP A 114 16.38 5.77 -23.95
CA ASP A 114 15.57 6.53 -24.90
C ASP A 114 14.19 6.92 -24.30
N TYR A 115 14.03 6.84 -22.98
CA TYR A 115 12.78 7.08 -22.29
C TYR A 115 12.90 8.17 -21.22
N SER A 116 11.82 8.91 -21.02
CA SER A 116 11.69 9.86 -19.93
C SER A 116 10.66 9.34 -18.93
N VAL A 117 10.98 9.47 -17.65
CA VAL A 117 10.07 9.13 -16.55
C VAL A 117 9.37 10.41 -16.09
N PHE A 118 8.05 10.37 -16.01
CA PHE A 118 7.23 11.50 -15.54
C PHE A 118 6.06 11.02 -14.69
N THR A 119 5.57 11.90 -13.82
CA THR A 119 4.42 11.63 -12.97
C THR A 119 3.14 11.74 -13.80
N THR A 120 2.35 10.68 -13.86
CA THR A 120 1.07 10.63 -14.58
C THR A 120 -0.10 11.04 -13.68
N GLU A 121 -0.04 10.70 -12.40
CA GLU A 121 -1.09 10.94 -11.41
C GLU A 121 -0.46 11.33 -10.08
N MET A 122 -1.06 12.29 -9.41
CA MET A 122 -0.71 12.69 -8.05
C MET A 122 -1.90 13.37 -7.39
N TRP A 123 -2.19 13.00 -6.17
CA TRP A 123 -3.22 13.63 -5.35
C TRP A 123 -2.86 13.53 -3.87
N VAL A 124 -3.52 14.34 -3.06
CA VAL A 124 -3.53 14.21 -1.60
C VAL A 124 -4.90 13.76 -1.14
N GLN A 125 -4.91 12.91 -0.13
CA GLN A 125 -6.14 12.46 0.49
C GLN A 125 -6.02 12.44 2.02
N GLU A 126 -7.15 12.65 2.69
CA GLU A 126 -7.30 12.54 4.13
C GLU A 126 -8.48 11.62 4.43
N PHE A 127 -8.27 10.63 5.29
CA PHE A 127 -9.35 9.78 5.78
C PHE A 127 -10.11 10.49 6.91
N ALA A 128 -11.40 10.28 6.95
CA ALA A 128 -12.28 10.90 7.93
C ALA A 128 -11.84 10.59 9.37
N LYS A 129 -11.97 11.59 10.24
CA LYS A 129 -11.59 11.50 11.67
C LYS A 129 -12.29 10.35 12.39
N ASN A 130 -13.55 10.08 12.05
CA ASN A 130 -14.33 9.02 12.67
C ASN A 130 -14.08 7.64 12.05
N GLY A 131 -13.11 7.53 11.13
CA GLY A 131 -12.68 6.27 10.54
C GLY A 131 -13.58 5.73 9.43
N GLY A 132 -13.30 4.49 9.01
CA GLY A 132 -14.05 3.77 7.98
C GLY A 132 -13.75 4.19 6.53
N GLY A 133 -12.94 5.22 6.31
CA GLY A 133 -12.42 5.53 4.98
C GLY A 133 -11.42 4.46 4.55
N HIS A 134 -11.50 4.04 3.28
CA HIS A 134 -10.60 3.04 2.73
C HIS A 134 -10.53 3.17 1.21
N HIS A 135 -9.48 2.64 0.64
CA HIS A 135 -9.39 2.28 -0.76
C HIS A 135 -9.48 0.76 -0.89
N THR A 136 -10.37 0.30 -1.75
CA THR A 136 -10.51 -1.13 -2.06
C THR A 136 -9.27 -1.64 -2.79
N LEU A 137 -9.07 -2.96 -2.75
CA LEU A 137 -7.98 -3.61 -3.47
C LEU A 137 -8.01 -3.26 -4.95
N HIS A 138 -6.89 -2.74 -5.47
CA HIS A 138 -6.73 -2.32 -6.86
C HIS A 138 -5.27 -2.36 -7.31
N THR A 139 -5.05 -2.11 -8.59
CA THR A 139 -3.75 -1.91 -9.25
C THR A 139 -3.83 -0.66 -10.12
N HIS A 140 -2.68 -0.10 -10.51
CA HIS A 140 -2.62 0.99 -11.49
C HIS A 140 -2.13 0.45 -12.84
N TRP A 141 -2.95 0.60 -13.86
CA TRP A 141 -2.68 0.03 -15.19
C TRP A 141 -1.87 0.96 -16.12
N ASN A 142 -1.81 2.25 -15.81
CA ASN A 142 -1.18 3.30 -16.63
C ASN A 142 0.18 3.78 -16.10
N GLY A 143 0.77 3.07 -15.15
CA GLY A 143 2.05 3.41 -14.54
C GLY A 143 2.98 2.21 -14.41
N HIS A 144 4.26 2.47 -14.16
CA HIS A 144 5.26 1.46 -13.86
C HIS A 144 5.58 1.40 -12.37
N ILE A 145 5.72 2.57 -11.73
CA ILE A 145 5.94 2.72 -10.30
C ILE A 145 4.80 3.53 -9.72
N SER A 146 4.24 3.04 -8.63
CA SER A 146 3.28 3.73 -7.76
C SER A 146 3.87 3.92 -6.37
N GLY A 147 3.29 4.77 -5.55
CA GLY A 147 3.79 4.97 -4.20
C GLY A 147 2.85 5.74 -3.29
N PHE A 148 3.20 5.72 -2.02
CA PHE A 148 2.57 6.51 -0.97
C PHE A 148 3.60 7.40 -0.30
N TYR A 149 3.20 8.63 0.02
CA TYR A 149 3.95 9.50 0.91
C TYR A 149 3.04 9.96 2.05
N PHE A 150 3.44 9.69 3.29
CA PHE A 150 2.62 9.90 4.47
C PHE A 150 2.93 11.25 5.10
N LEU A 151 1.99 12.18 5.02
CA LEU A 151 2.09 13.51 5.63
C LEU A 151 1.67 13.51 7.10
N LYS A 152 0.64 12.73 7.43
CA LYS A 152 0.10 12.57 8.79
C LYS A 152 -0.14 11.09 9.04
N ALA A 153 0.24 10.61 10.21
CA ALA A 153 -0.05 9.28 10.69
C ALA A 153 -0.13 9.29 12.21
N SER A 154 -0.93 8.41 12.77
CA SER A 154 -1.08 8.20 14.21
C SER A 154 -1.12 6.71 14.52
N GLU A 155 -1.17 6.34 15.78
CA GLU A 155 -1.34 4.93 16.18
C GLU A 155 -2.64 4.29 15.67
N LYS A 156 -3.63 5.12 15.28
CA LYS A 156 -4.93 4.69 14.74
C LYS A 156 -4.99 4.78 13.22
N THR A 157 -3.90 5.14 12.56
CA THR A 157 -3.83 5.22 11.10
C THR A 157 -3.96 3.82 10.51
N SER A 158 -4.78 3.68 9.47
CA SER A 158 -4.82 2.47 8.65
C SER A 158 -3.42 2.19 8.07
N LEU A 159 -3.13 0.94 7.82
CA LEU A 159 -1.86 0.54 7.24
C LEU A 159 -2.05 0.22 5.75
N PRO A 160 -1.10 0.60 4.88
CA PRO A 160 -1.12 0.12 3.51
C PRO A 160 -0.89 -1.40 3.52
N VAL A 161 -1.75 -2.11 2.79
CA VAL A 161 -1.70 -3.57 2.64
C VAL A 161 -1.42 -3.90 1.19
N PHE A 162 -0.46 -4.76 0.96
CA PHE A 162 -0.10 -5.28 -0.36
C PHE A 162 -0.42 -6.76 -0.41
N GLU A 163 -0.99 -7.21 -1.52
CA GLU A 163 -1.27 -8.63 -1.75
C GLU A 163 -0.25 -9.24 -2.72
N ASP A 164 0.01 -10.53 -2.53
CA ASP A 164 0.83 -11.29 -3.47
C ASP A 164 0.20 -11.24 -4.88
N PRO A 165 0.89 -10.73 -5.90
CA PRO A 165 0.34 -10.62 -7.24
C PRO A 165 0.20 -11.97 -7.96
N ARG A 166 0.68 -13.06 -7.36
CA ARG A 166 0.64 -14.41 -7.94
C ARG A 166 -0.66 -15.12 -7.55
N PRO A 167 -1.64 -15.26 -8.46
CA PRO A 167 -2.94 -15.82 -8.12
C PRO A 167 -2.86 -17.25 -7.57
N GLY A 168 -1.86 -18.04 -7.99
CA GLY A 168 -1.65 -19.39 -7.49
C GLY A 168 -1.31 -19.46 -6.00
N ASN A 169 -0.62 -18.45 -5.48
CA ASN A 169 -0.31 -18.38 -4.06
C ASN A 169 -1.55 -18.04 -3.21
N LEU A 170 -2.41 -17.16 -3.71
CA LEU A 170 -3.69 -16.83 -3.07
C LEU A 170 -4.66 -18.03 -3.00
N MET A 171 -4.56 -18.95 -3.95
CA MET A 171 -5.38 -20.18 -3.98
C MET A 171 -4.81 -21.32 -3.12
N ASN A 172 -3.61 -21.16 -2.59
CA ASN A 172 -2.95 -22.19 -1.80
C ASN A 172 -3.56 -22.25 -0.39
N GLY A 173 -4.21 -23.34 -0.06
CA GLY A 173 -4.86 -23.55 1.24
C GLY A 173 -3.93 -24.01 2.36
N LEU A 174 -2.60 -24.04 2.17
CA LEU A 174 -1.66 -24.41 3.22
C LEU A 174 -1.48 -23.28 4.24
N PRO A 175 -1.51 -23.55 5.54
CA PRO A 175 -1.31 -22.53 6.55
C PRO A 175 0.15 -22.08 6.61
N GLU A 176 0.35 -20.79 6.86
CA GLU A 176 1.66 -20.25 7.18
C GLU A 176 2.21 -20.90 8.47
N LYS A 177 3.50 -21.16 8.49
CA LYS A 177 4.18 -21.70 9.68
C LYS A 177 4.25 -20.68 10.81
N ASP A 178 4.50 -19.44 10.47
CA ASP A 178 4.59 -18.30 11.38
C ASP A 178 4.00 -17.08 10.71
N LYS A 179 2.90 -16.54 11.24
CA LYS A 179 2.22 -15.36 10.71
C LYS A 179 2.89 -14.04 11.10
N LEU A 180 3.87 -14.06 11.98
CA LEU A 180 4.63 -12.88 12.39
C LEU A 180 5.84 -12.62 11.49
N GLN A 181 6.13 -13.53 10.58
CA GLN A 181 7.26 -13.42 9.65
C GLN A 181 6.74 -13.45 8.21
N VAL A 182 7.20 -12.47 7.40
CA VAL A 182 6.94 -12.50 5.96
C VAL A 182 7.77 -13.60 5.31
N THR A 183 7.10 -14.51 4.63
CA THR A 183 7.71 -15.66 3.95
C THR A 183 7.09 -15.87 2.57
N TYR A 184 7.55 -16.86 1.82
CA TYR A 184 6.91 -17.24 0.54
C TYR A 184 5.46 -17.74 0.67
N ALA A 185 5.02 -18.07 1.88
CA ALA A 185 3.64 -18.47 2.14
C ALA A 185 2.73 -17.27 2.48
N SER A 186 3.30 -16.11 2.73
CA SER A 186 2.53 -14.90 3.06
C SER A 186 1.79 -14.39 1.83
N THR A 187 0.50 -14.18 1.97
CA THR A 187 -0.38 -13.68 0.90
C THR A 187 -0.61 -12.18 0.98
N GLN A 188 -0.36 -11.60 2.15
CA GLN A 188 -0.48 -10.16 2.40
C GLN A 188 0.65 -9.68 3.31
N ILE A 189 1.07 -8.44 3.08
CA ILE A 189 1.98 -7.71 3.95
C ILE A 189 1.45 -6.31 4.21
N ASN A 190 1.80 -5.72 5.34
CA ASN A 190 1.51 -4.34 5.65
C ASN A 190 2.75 -3.62 6.19
N TYR A 191 2.72 -2.30 6.13
CA TYR A 191 3.78 -1.46 6.65
C TYR A 191 3.26 -0.52 7.72
N LYS A 192 3.94 -0.49 8.87
CA LYS A 192 3.75 0.58 9.85
C LYS A 192 4.37 1.85 9.27
N VAL A 193 3.59 2.93 9.24
CA VAL A 193 3.98 4.20 8.65
C VAL A 193 3.96 5.31 9.69
N GLU A 194 4.75 6.35 9.44
CA GLU A 194 4.83 7.58 10.21
C GLU A 194 4.98 8.77 9.25
N PRO A 195 4.79 10.02 9.70
CA PRO A 195 5.02 11.18 8.84
C PRO A 195 6.42 11.16 8.24
N GLY A 196 6.49 11.36 6.91
CA GLY A 196 7.73 11.25 6.13
C GLY A 196 8.01 9.84 5.58
N SER A 197 7.26 8.82 5.98
CA SER A 197 7.37 7.50 5.34
C SER A 197 7.00 7.59 3.87
N MET A 198 7.80 6.97 3.02
CA MET A 198 7.58 6.88 1.59
C MET A 198 7.76 5.44 1.14
N ILE A 199 6.80 4.94 0.38
CA ILE A 199 6.78 3.56 -0.14
C ILE A 199 6.66 3.64 -1.65
N PHE A 200 7.50 2.90 -2.38
CA PHE A 200 7.40 2.70 -3.81
C PHE A 200 7.16 1.23 -4.11
N PHE A 201 6.40 0.97 -5.16
CA PHE A 201 6.09 -0.39 -5.59
C PHE A 201 5.72 -0.42 -7.06
N PRO A 202 5.88 -1.57 -7.75
CA PRO A 202 5.40 -1.72 -9.11
C PRO A 202 3.90 -1.49 -9.21
N SER A 203 3.45 -0.72 -10.18
CA SER A 203 2.04 -0.33 -10.31
C SER A 203 1.07 -1.49 -10.48
N TYR A 204 1.56 -2.65 -10.93
CA TYR A 204 0.78 -3.89 -11.04
C TYR A 204 0.57 -4.61 -9.70
N LEU A 205 1.28 -4.21 -8.62
CA LEU A 205 1.15 -4.86 -7.31
C LEU A 205 -0.20 -4.51 -6.68
N PRO A 206 -1.07 -5.50 -6.40
CA PRO A 206 -2.36 -5.25 -5.78
C PRO A 206 -2.19 -4.68 -4.38
N HIS A 207 -2.91 -3.60 -4.09
CA HIS A 207 -2.82 -2.94 -2.80
C HIS A 207 -4.16 -2.32 -2.40
N GLN A 208 -4.30 -2.09 -1.10
CA GLN A 208 -5.45 -1.43 -0.47
C GLN A 208 -4.98 -0.59 0.72
N TYR A 209 -5.88 0.29 1.17
CA TYR A 209 -5.58 1.16 2.30
C TYR A 209 -6.82 1.32 3.19
#